data_8e0647dc1abe64a455eb7b12e50d878f
#
_entry.id   8e0647dc1abe64a455eb7b12e50d878f
#
_cell.length_a   1.000
_cell.length_b   1.000
_cell.length_c   1.000
_cell.angle_alpha   90.00
_cell.angle_beta   90.00
_cell.angle_gamma   90.00
#
_symmetry.space_group_name_H-M   'P 1'
#
loop_
_entity.id
_entity.type
_entity.pdbx_description
1 polymer ?
#
loop_
_entity_poly.entity_id
_entity_poly.type
_entity_poly.pdbx_seq_one_letter_code
_entity_poly.pdbx_strand_id
1 'polypeptide(L)'
;MIDQIVTRLAPVLAGAVALMAIGTTSTRAEVTLDVLYTTPGTFNALHQELARRFTEAHPDIKVKFRNPAAGYEEAAQQILRDQITGRLPDVAFNGINQIGLFVDRGLGAPLDGFAAADGGLAELGYYPTLAELGKYKGKLYGLPFAVSTPVLYVNADLLAKAGTDVSALPKTWPELLALGKIIESKADAGVTGFYYQWEQTGNWLFQSLVTSKGGRILKADGCSIAFGDASGMWALKTLEAFGKSGMPNLGLGQARQSFVAGNIAISADSTSYVAAAERQIGGRFQFKTVAFPLAAADGRLPAGGNVAMVFAKDAERQKAAWKYVKFATGPIGQTAMVNSTGYMPGNEIAVKTPDLLGAFYTKSPNHLTSIQQLPLLTEWASFPGDNSLKIIEVIKHHIESLVTGKRTAEQVMPELVGDVSNLLPKCGN
;
A
#
# COMPACT_ATOMS: atom_id res chain seq x y z
N MET A 1 -12.77 -95.76 -57.97
CA MET A 1 -13.64 -96.24 -56.90
C MET A 1 -13.12 -95.66 -55.63
N ILE A 2 -13.77 -94.62 -55.15
CA ILE A 2 -14.12 -94.42 -53.73
C ILE A 2 -12.91 -93.99 -52.88
N ASP A 3 -12.93 -93.00 -52.06
CA ASP A 3 -13.86 -92.03 -51.61
C ASP A 3 -13.09 -90.85 -50.99
N GLN A 4 -13.57 -89.68 -51.16
CA GLN A 4 -13.03 -88.45 -50.57
C GLN A 4 -13.49 -88.33 -49.12
N ILE A 5 -12.57 -88.03 -48.23
CA ILE A 5 -12.94 -87.46 -46.90
C ILE A 5 -12.34 -86.07 -46.83
N VAL A 6 -13.29 -85.10 -46.84
CA VAL A 6 -12.99 -83.69 -46.70
C VAL A 6 -12.93 -83.36 -45.20
N THR A 7 -11.75 -82.99 -44.72
CA THR A 7 -11.61 -82.46 -43.35
C THR A 7 -11.67 -80.93 -43.38
N ARG A 8 -12.72 -80.33 -42.83
CA ARG A 8 -12.87 -78.88 -42.69
C ARG A 8 -12.10 -78.36 -41.48
N LEU A 9 -11.12 -77.53 -41.74
CA LEU A 9 -10.42 -76.68 -40.75
C LEU A 9 -11.24 -75.43 -40.53
N ALA A 10 -11.71 -75.13 -39.26
CA ALA A 10 -12.30 -73.92 -38.87
C ALA A 10 -11.21 -72.93 -38.45
N PRO A 11 -11.29 -71.62 -38.81
CA PRO A 11 -10.35 -70.66 -38.34
C PRO A 11 -10.77 -70.16 -36.94
N VAL A 12 -9.83 -70.20 -36.00
CA VAL A 12 -9.91 -69.60 -34.68
C VAL A 12 -9.71 -68.07 -34.86
N LEU A 13 -10.75 -67.27 -34.70
CA LEU A 13 -10.66 -65.81 -34.57
C LEU A 13 -10.10 -65.49 -33.17
N ALA A 14 -8.83 -65.09 -33.08
CA ALA A 14 -8.29 -64.44 -31.91
C ALA A 14 -8.74 -63.00 -31.86
N GLY A 15 -9.76 -62.70 -31.04
CA GLY A 15 -10.21 -61.34 -30.76
C GLY A 15 -9.20 -60.63 -29.84
N ALA A 16 -8.43 -59.68 -30.38
CA ALA A 16 -7.62 -58.77 -29.60
C ALA A 16 -8.56 -57.72 -28.97
N VAL A 17 -8.86 -57.85 -27.68
CA VAL A 17 -9.52 -56.78 -26.89
C VAL A 17 -8.48 -55.70 -26.59
N ALA A 18 -8.49 -54.61 -27.38
CA ALA A 18 -7.74 -53.40 -27.06
C ALA A 18 -8.43 -52.70 -25.87
N LEU A 19 -7.85 -52.86 -24.68
CA LEU A 19 -8.23 -51.99 -23.53
C LEU A 19 -7.75 -50.57 -23.87
N MET A 20 -8.65 -49.71 -24.34
CA MET A 20 -8.47 -48.27 -24.32
C MET A 20 -8.47 -47.84 -22.86
N ALA A 21 -7.31 -47.56 -22.29
CA ALA A 21 -7.16 -46.83 -21.04
C ALA A 21 -7.67 -45.40 -21.31
N ILE A 22 -8.94 -45.17 -21.03
CA ILE A 22 -9.49 -43.80 -20.93
C ILE A 22 -8.81 -43.19 -19.71
N GLY A 23 -7.70 -42.49 -19.95
CA GLY A 23 -7.10 -41.63 -18.95
C GLY A 23 -8.14 -40.59 -18.59
N THR A 24 -8.82 -40.76 -17.45
CA THR A 24 -9.63 -39.69 -16.83
C THR A 24 -8.64 -38.61 -16.46
N THR A 25 -8.40 -37.66 -17.37
CA THR A 25 -7.89 -36.35 -17.00
C THR A 25 -8.93 -35.76 -16.04
N SER A 26 -8.65 -35.85 -14.75
CA SER A 26 -9.41 -35.15 -13.74
C SER A 26 -9.33 -33.66 -14.10
N THR A 27 -10.32 -33.15 -14.80
CA THR A 27 -10.47 -31.73 -15.02
C THR A 27 -10.72 -31.13 -13.64
N ARG A 28 -9.65 -30.61 -13.04
CA ARG A 28 -9.77 -29.84 -11.80
C ARG A 28 -10.76 -28.74 -12.06
N ALA A 29 -11.79 -28.63 -11.23
CA ALA A 29 -12.82 -27.61 -11.39
C ALA A 29 -12.16 -26.22 -11.43
N GLU A 30 -12.47 -25.45 -12.45
CA GLU A 30 -11.97 -24.09 -12.62
C GLU A 30 -12.42 -23.24 -11.42
N VAL A 31 -11.50 -22.59 -10.73
CA VAL A 31 -11.79 -21.68 -9.62
C VAL A 31 -11.75 -20.24 -10.13
N THR A 32 -12.84 -19.50 -9.98
CA THR A 32 -12.85 -18.06 -10.21
C THR A 32 -12.74 -17.32 -8.88
N LEU A 33 -11.62 -16.61 -8.67
CA LEU A 33 -11.37 -15.75 -7.51
C LEU A 33 -12.06 -14.41 -7.69
N ASP A 34 -12.78 -13.99 -6.66
CA ASP A 34 -13.43 -12.68 -6.55
C ASP A 34 -12.49 -11.73 -5.80
N VAL A 35 -11.99 -10.69 -6.46
CA VAL A 35 -10.88 -9.85 -5.96
C VAL A 35 -11.31 -8.40 -5.86
N LEU A 36 -11.12 -7.80 -4.69
CA LEU A 36 -11.28 -6.37 -4.42
C LEU A 36 -9.93 -5.68 -4.34
N TYR A 37 -9.77 -4.54 -5.01
CA TYR A 37 -8.62 -3.66 -4.86
C TYR A 37 -9.07 -2.20 -4.75
N THR A 38 -8.14 -1.31 -4.42
CA THR A 38 -8.41 0.10 -4.18
C THR A 38 -7.66 1.00 -5.15
N THR A 39 -7.97 2.28 -5.15
CA THR A 39 -7.22 3.33 -5.87
C THR A 39 -7.04 3.00 -7.35
N PRO A 40 -8.15 2.89 -8.12
CA PRO A 40 -8.09 2.40 -9.51
C PRO A 40 -7.18 3.25 -10.41
N GLY A 41 -7.04 4.55 -10.14
CA GLY A 41 -6.12 5.41 -10.88
C GLY A 41 -4.66 4.99 -10.79
N THR A 42 -4.27 4.29 -9.72
CA THR A 42 -2.91 3.75 -9.53
C THR A 42 -2.81 2.29 -9.96
N PHE A 43 -3.80 1.47 -9.62
CA PHE A 43 -3.64 0.02 -9.64
C PHE A 43 -4.43 -0.71 -10.74
N ASN A 44 -5.36 -0.05 -11.45
CA ASN A 44 -6.22 -0.76 -12.41
C ASN A 44 -5.40 -1.50 -13.49
N ALA A 45 -4.53 -0.80 -14.21
CA ALA A 45 -3.71 -1.41 -15.24
C ALA A 45 -2.78 -2.52 -14.70
N LEU A 46 -2.21 -2.30 -13.50
CA LEU A 46 -1.36 -3.28 -12.82
C LEU A 46 -2.15 -4.56 -12.48
N HIS A 47 -3.33 -4.44 -11.86
CA HIS A 47 -4.13 -5.62 -11.50
C HIS A 47 -4.60 -6.41 -12.71
N GLN A 48 -4.98 -5.75 -13.81
CA GLN A 48 -5.32 -6.42 -15.06
C GLN A 48 -4.13 -7.22 -15.62
N GLU A 49 -2.94 -6.63 -15.63
CA GLU A 49 -1.72 -7.29 -16.09
C GLU A 49 -1.31 -8.46 -15.18
N LEU A 50 -1.42 -8.30 -13.85
CA LEU A 50 -1.15 -9.38 -12.90
C LEU A 50 -2.13 -10.55 -13.09
N ALA A 51 -3.41 -10.27 -13.26
CA ALA A 51 -4.43 -11.31 -13.49
C ALA A 51 -4.16 -12.06 -14.80
N ARG A 52 -3.80 -11.35 -15.87
CA ARG A 52 -3.46 -11.96 -17.16
C ARG A 52 -2.27 -12.92 -17.01
N ARG A 53 -1.14 -12.45 -16.48
CA ARG A 53 0.06 -13.26 -16.26
C ARG A 53 -0.18 -14.42 -15.30
N PHE A 54 -0.97 -14.20 -14.26
CA PHE A 54 -1.32 -15.24 -13.30
C PHE A 54 -2.14 -16.35 -13.96
N THR A 55 -3.16 -16.01 -14.75
CA THR A 55 -4.01 -16.99 -15.44
C THR A 55 -3.24 -17.77 -16.50
N GLU A 56 -2.25 -17.16 -17.16
CA GLU A 56 -1.34 -17.86 -18.08
C GLU A 56 -0.49 -18.91 -17.34
N ALA A 57 -0.03 -18.61 -16.12
CA ALA A 57 0.74 -19.55 -15.30
C ALA A 57 -0.14 -20.59 -14.57
N HIS A 58 -1.42 -20.26 -14.33
CA HIS A 58 -2.39 -21.06 -13.59
C HIS A 58 -3.75 -21.09 -14.32
N PRO A 59 -3.86 -21.83 -15.44
CA PRO A 59 -5.06 -21.80 -16.30
C PRO A 59 -6.32 -22.37 -15.62
N ASP A 60 -6.15 -23.11 -14.52
CA ASP A 60 -7.23 -23.62 -13.64
C ASP A 60 -7.80 -22.56 -12.68
N ILE A 61 -7.21 -21.35 -12.64
CA ILE A 61 -7.66 -20.27 -11.75
C ILE A 61 -7.89 -18.99 -12.55
N LYS A 62 -9.11 -18.46 -12.50
CA LYS A 62 -9.46 -17.15 -13.07
C LYS A 62 -9.53 -16.09 -11.98
N VAL A 63 -9.25 -14.86 -12.36
CA VAL A 63 -9.35 -13.69 -11.48
C VAL A 63 -10.44 -12.78 -12.01
N LYS A 64 -11.45 -12.49 -11.17
CA LYS A 64 -12.52 -11.54 -11.45
C LYS A 64 -12.44 -10.39 -10.47
N PHE A 65 -12.29 -9.18 -10.97
CA PHE A 65 -12.29 -8.00 -10.14
C PHE A 65 -13.69 -7.48 -9.89
N ARG A 66 -13.91 -7.06 -8.63
CA ARG A 66 -15.06 -6.22 -8.26
C ARG A 66 -14.83 -4.79 -8.76
N ASN A 67 -15.88 -3.97 -8.68
CA ASN A 67 -15.70 -2.53 -8.81
C ASN A 67 -14.70 -2.07 -7.74
N PRO A 68 -13.58 -1.45 -8.12
CA PRO A 68 -12.56 -1.04 -7.16
C PRO A 68 -13.06 0.10 -6.29
N ALA A 69 -12.66 0.10 -5.02
CA ALA A 69 -12.94 1.19 -4.10
C ALA A 69 -12.00 2.39 -4.36
N ALA A 70 -12.48 3.61 -4.12
CA ALA A 70 -11.67 4.81 -4.32
C ALA A 70 -10.46 4.87 -3.36
N GLY A 71 -10.61 4.32 -2.14
CA GLY A 71 -9.56 4.29 -1.12
C GLY A 71 -9.73 3.14 -0.13
N TYR A 72 -8.80 3.05 0.83
CA TYR A 72 -8.78 1.94 1.80
C TYR A 72 -9.98 1.96 2.74
N GLU A 73 -10.42 3.13 3.18
CA GLU A 73 -11.58 3.28 4.09
C GLU A 73 -12.88 2.80 3.42
N GLU A 74 -13.07 3.15 2.14
CA GLU A 74 -14.23 2.69 1.37
C GLU A 74 -14.21 1.17 1.17
N ALA A 75 -13.04 0.60 0.83
CA ALA A 75 -12.89 -0.85 0.72
C ALA A 75 -13.19 -1.55 2.04
N ALA A 76 -12.69 -1.02 3.16
CA ALA A 76 -12.97 -1.56 4.48
C ALA A 76 -14.48 -1.56 4.79
N GLN A 77 -15.16 -0.44 4.54
CA GLN A 77 -16.61 -0.34 4.69
C GLN A 77 -17.36 -1.35 3.80
N GLN A 78 -16.89 -1.54 2.55
CA GLN A 78 -17.47 -2.53 1.65
C GLN A 78 -17.31 -3.95 2.20
N ILE A 79 -16.11 -4.34 2.64
CA ILE A 79 -15.85 -5.68 3.23
C ILE A 79 -16.72 -5.91 4.47
N LEU A 80 -16.87 -4.91 5.35
CA LEU A 80 -17.72 -5.01 6.53
C LEU A 80 -19.21 -5.18 6.18
N ARG A 81 -19.71 -4.51 5.13
CA ARG A 81 -21.07 -4.73 4.61
C ARG A 81 -21.20 -6.12 3.99
N ASP A 82 -20.21 -6.56 3.22
CA ASP A 82 -20.20 -7.86 2.56
C ASP A 82 -20.14 -9.03 3.55
N GLN A 83 -19.52 -8.82 4.72
CA GLN A 83 -19.55 -9.76 5.84
C GLN A 83 -21.01 -10.07 6.27
N ILE A 84 -21.83 -9.02 6.43
CA ILE A 84 -23.22 -9.16 6.88
C ILE A 84 -24.05 -9.98 5.87
N THR A 85 -23.77 -9.83 4.58
CA THR A 85 -24.48 -10.52 3.50
C THR A 85 -23.85 -11.86 3.09
N GLY A 86 -22.74 -12.25 3.73
CA GLY A 86 -22.02 -13.48 3.41
C GLY A 86 -21.31 -13.46 2.05
N ARG A 87 -21.06 -12.28 1.46
CA ARG A 87 -20.48 -12.10 0.11
C ARG A 87 -19.09 -11.47 0.15
N LEU A 88 -18.26 -11.93 1.08
CA LEU A 88 -16.86 -11.49 1.15
C LEU A 88 -16.12 -11.75 -0.17
N PRO A 89 -15.16 -10.90 -0.58
CA PRO A 89 -14.22 -11.25 -1.65
C PRO A 89 -13.36 -12.45 -1.24
N ASP A 90 -12.74 -13.15 -2.20
CA ASP A 90 -11.73 -14.16 -1.87
C ASP A 90 -10.41 -13.53 -1.49
N VAL A 91 -10.04 -12.45 -2.18
CA VAL A 91 -8.84 -11.67 -1.96
C VAL A 91 -9.19 -10.19 -1.91
N ALA A 92 -8.57 -9.45 -1.01
CA ALA A 92 -8.63 -8.00 -1.06
C ALA A 92 -7.26 -7.38 -0.80
N PHE A 93 -6.98 -6.28 -1.52
CA PHE A 93 -5.80 -5.44 -1.33
C PHE A 93 -6.17 -4.23 -0.47
N ASN A 94 -5.85 -4.31 0.83
CA ASN A 94 -6.29 -3.36 1.84
C ASN A 94 -5.12 -2.62 2.48
N GLY A 95 -5.41 -1.44 3.03
CA GLY A 95 -4.42 -0.69 3.80
C GLY A 95 -3.75 -1.52 4.89
N ILE A 96 -2.44 -1.41 5.02
CA ILE A 96 -1.64 -2.12 6.04
C ILE A 96 -2.25 -1.87 7.44
N ASN A 97 -2.69 -0.66 7.71
CA ASN A 97 -3.32 -0.25 8.97
C ASN A 97 -4.72 -0.86 9.21
N GLN A 98 -5.25 -1.66 8.30
CA GLN A 98 -6.61 -2.21 8.42
C GLN A 98 -6.63 -3.71 8.75
N ILE A 99 -5.47 -4.37 8.82
CA ILE A 99 -5.39 -5.80 9.13
C ILE A 99 -6.11 -6.10 10.45
N GLY A 100 -5.83 -5.34 11.50
CA GLY A 100 -6.45 -5.50 12.82
C GLY A 100 -7.98 -5.33 12.78
N LEU A 101 -8.47 -4.35 11.99
CA LEU A 101 -9.91 -4.13 11.81
C LEU A 101 -10.65 -5.39 11.33
N PHE A 102 -10.03 -6.14 10.42
CA PHE A 102 -10.63 -7.36 9.88
C PHE A 102 -10.42 -8.57 10.80
N VAL A 103 -9.19 -8.77 11.28
CA VAL A 103 -8.82 -9.95 12.08
C VAL A 103 -9.57 -9.98 13.42
N ASP A 104 -9.75 -8.86 14.10
CA ASP A 104 -10.52 -8.77 15.34
C ASP A 104 -12.01 -9.11 15.16
N ARG A 105 -12.51 -9.08 13.92
CA ARG A 105 -13.86 -9.50 13.51
C ARG A 105 -13.93 -10.93 12.97
N GLY A 106 -12.84 -11.70 13.09
CA GLY A 106 -12.76 -13.06 12.54
C GLY A 106 -12.73 -13.11 11.02
N LEU A 107 -12.29 -12.00 10.38
CA LEU A 107 -12.11 -11.91 8.94
C LEU A 107 -10.63 -12.02 8.59
N GLY A 108 -10.36 -12.55 7.40
CA GLY A 108 -8.98 -12.82 6.96
C GLY A 108 -8.49 -14.19 7.43
N ALA A 109 -8.03 -14.98 6.49
CA ALA A 109 -7.41 -16.27 6.78
C ALA A 109 -5.96 -16.09 7.25
N PRO A 110 -5.50 -16.81 8.29
CA PRO A 110 -4.09 -16.85 8.65
C PRO A 110 -3.28 -17.53 7.53
N LEU A 111 -2.16 -16.94 7.16
CA LEU A 111 -1.34 -17.37 6.01
C LEU A 111 -0.08 -18.13 6.43
N ASP A 112 0.20 -18.27 7.74
CA ASP A 112 1.41 -18.93 8.27
C ASP A 112 1.59 -20.35 7.72
N GLY A 113 0.51 -21.15 7.69
CA GLY A 113 0.55 -22.52 7.19
C GLY A 113 0.85 -22.61 5.70
N PHE A 114 0.31 -21.69 4.90
CA PHE A 114 0.60 -21.61 3.47
C PHE A 114 2.05 -21.17 3.21
N ALA A 115 2.52 -20.16 3.94
CA ALA A 115 3.90 -19.69 3.84
C ALA A 115 4.90 -20.78 4.23
N ALA A 116 4.64 -21.50 5.33
CA ALA A 116 5.49 -22.61 5.78
C ALA A 116 5.53 -23.77 4.78
N ALA A 117 4.41 -24.11 4.15
CA ALA A 117 4.35 -25.14 3.11
C ALA A 117 5.16 -24.79 1.86
N ASP A 118 5.39 -23.50 1.60
CA ASP A 118 6.21 -23.01 0.49
C ASP A 118 7.65 -22.62 0.92
N GLY A 119 8.16 -23.13 2.04
CA GLY A 119 9.52 -22.92 2.54
C GLY A 119 9.70 -21.68 3.42
N GLY A 120 8.65 -20.90 3.65
CA GLY A 120 8.68 -19.69 4.48
C GLY A 120 8.91 -18.40 3.68
N LEU A 121 8.62 -17.27 4.33
CA LEU A 121 8.67 -15.95 3.66
C LEU A 121 10.08 -15.58 3.18
N ALA A 122 11.13 -16.02 3.86
CA ALA A 122 12.52 -15.77 3.45
C ALA A 122 12.85 -16.47 2.12
N GLU A 123 12.50 -17.75 1.97
CA GLU A 123 12.69 -18.49 0.71
C GLU A 123 11.86 -17.91 -0.44
N LEU A 124 10.69 -17.35 -0.13
CA LEU A 124 9.85 -16.63 -1.08
C LEU A 124 10.40 -15.23 -1.40
N GLY A 125 11.47 -14.79 -0.76
CA GLY A 125 12.19 -13.55 -1.02
C GLY A 125 11.59 -12.30 -0.39
N TYR A 126 10.72 -12.41 0.64
CA TYR A 126 10.20 -11.23 1.32
C TYR A 126 11.24 -10.64 2.26
N TYR A 127 11.41 -9.31 2.22
CA TYR A 127 12.21 -8.61 3.21
C TYR A 127 11.62 -8.81 4.61
N PRO A 128 12.43 -9.25 5.61
CA PRO A 128 11.92 -9.52 6.96
C PRO A 128 11.15 -8.34 7.56
N THR A 129 11.69 -7.12 7.45
CA THR A 129 11.05 -5.89 7.95
C THR A 129 9.70 -5.59 7.28
N LEU A 130 9.56 -5.88 6.00
CA LEU A 130 8.31 -5.65 5.27
C LEU A 130 7.31 -6.79 5.49
N ALA A 131 7.78 -8.03 5.68
CA ALA A 131 6.94 -9.15 6.04
C ALA A 131 6.19 -8.94 7.38
N GLU A 132 6.82 -8.24 8.35
CA GLU A 132 6.17 -7.88 9.61
C GLU A 132 4.94 -6.99 9.41
N LEU A 133 4.88 -6.18 8.34
CA LEU A 133 3.72 -5.33 8.02
C LEU A 133 2.45 -6.13 7.71
N GLY A 134 2.59 -7.41 7.34
CA GLY A 134 1.48 -8.33 7.10
C GLY A 134 1.00 -9.08 8.32
N LYS A 135 1.63 -8.86 9.49
CA LYS A 135 1.31 -9.57 10.73
C LYS A 135 0.39 -8.76 11.64
N TYR A 136 -0.44 -9.48 12.37
CA TYR A 136 -1.24 -8.95 13.45
C TYR A 136 -1.27 -9.94 14.60
N LYS A 137 -0.98 -9.48 15.84
CA LYS A 137 -0.87 -10.35 17.03
C LYS A 137 0.04 -11.58 16.81
N GLY A 138 1.17 -11.36 16.11
CA GLY A 138 2.19 -12.36 15.83
C GLY A 138 1.86 -13.38 14.74
N LYS A 139 0.70 -13.29 14.06
CA LYS A 139 0.32 -14.18 12.95
C LYS A 139 0.26 -13.41 11.63
N LEU A 140 0.60 -14.08 10.54
CA LEU A 140 0.56 -13.55 9.19
C LEU A 140 -0.87 -13.58 8.62
N TYR A 141 -1.41 -12.43 8.21
CA TYR A 141 -2.73 -12.31 7.59
C TYR A 141 -2.70 -11.65 6.21
N GLY A 142 -1.58 -11.04 5.85
CA GLY A 142 -1.43 -10.41 4.55
C GLY A 142 0.00 -10.47 4.04
N LEU A 143 0.18 -10.43 2.72
CA LEU A 143 1.50 -10.27 2.10
C LEU A 143 1.67 -8.83 1.64
N PRO A 144 2.82 -8.17 1.94
CA PRO A 144 3.08 -6.81 1.48
C PRO A 144 3.01 -6.73 -0.05
N PHE A 145 2.04 -5.97 -0.57
CA PHE A 145 1.90 -5.79 -2.02
C PHE A 145 2.53 -4.49 -2.48
N ALA A 146 2.16 -3.37 -1.87
CA ALA A 146 2.69 -2.06 -2.20
C ALA A 146 3.07 -1.33 -0.90
N VAL A 147 4.34 -0.95 -0.76
CA VAL A 147 4.86 -0.25 0.42
C VAL A 147 5.41 1.11 0.00
N SER A 148 5.05 2.16 0.73
CA SER A 148 5.48 3.52 0.47
C SER A 148 6.04 4.19 1.72
N THR A 149 6.83 5.25 1.52
CA THR A 149 7.30 6.16 2.56
C THR A 149 6.88 7.59 2.26
N PRO A 150 6.75 8.46 3.26
CA PRO A 150 6.63 9.89 3.02
C PRO A 150 7.96 10.44 2.49
N VAL A 151 7.86 11.39 1.56
CA VAL A 151 9.01 12.07 0.94
C VAL A 151 8.65 13.51 0.63
N LEU A 152 9.65 14.33 0.31
CA LEU A 152 9.44 15.62 -0.32
C LEU A 152 9.56 15.46 -1.85
N TYR A 153 8.59 16.00 -2.57
CA TYR A 153 8.61 16.25 -4.01
C TYR A 153 9.14 17.65 -4.25
N VAL A 154 10.08 17.82 -5.14
CA VAL A 154 10.77 19.08 -5.37
C VAL A 154 10.79 19.42 -6.86
N ASN A 155 10.31 20.61 -7.20
CA ASN A 155 10.53 21.23 -8.48
C ASN A 155 11.87 21.98 -8.41
N ALA A 156 12.93 21.36 -8.94
CA ALA A 156 14.30 21.90 -8.85
C ALA A 156 14.46 23.21 -9.63
N ASP A 157 13.67 23.44 -10.68
CA ASP A 157 13.75 24.67 -11.46
C ASP A 157 13.23 25.87 -10.64
N LEU A 158 12.19 25.68 -9.82
CA LEU A 158 11.72 26.71 -8.89
C LEU A 158 12.73 26.98 -7.76
N LEU A 159 13.43 25.95 -7.28
CA LEU A 159 14.53 26.15 -6.33
C LEU A 159 15.66 26.97 -6.95
N ALA A 160 16.05 26.66 -8.19
CA ALA A 160 17.09 27.42 -8.90
C ALA A 160 16.71 28.89 -9.09
N LYS A 161 15.45 29.21 -9.43
CA LYS A 161 14.91 30.59 -9.46
C LYS A 161 15.05 31.30 -8.11
N ALA A 162 14.93 30.54 -7.00
CA ALA A 162 15.12 31.07 -5.66
C ALA A 162 16.60 31.24 -5.25
N GLY A 163 17.56 30.77 -6.07
CA GLY A 163 18.99 30.85 -5.82
C GLY A 163 19.53 29.71 -4.96
N THR A 164 18.87 28.56 -4.95
CA THR A 164 19.27 27.35 -4.23
C THR A 164 19.10 26.11 -5.10
N ASP A 165 19.50 24.95 -4.60
CA ASP A 165 19.33 23.68 -5.27
C ASP A 165 18.90 22.56 -4.28
N VAL A 166 18.66 21.36 -4.81
CA VAL A 166 18.18 20.21 -4.04
C VAL A 166 19.18 19.74 -2.98
N SER A 167 20.49 19.92 -3.21
CA SER A 167 21.55 19.52 -2.26
C SER A 167 21.59 20.43 -1.03
N ALA A 168 21.16 21.67 -1.18
CA ALA A 168 21.06 22.67 -0.13
C ALA A 168 19.65 22.77 0.49
N LEU A 169 18.77 21.81 0.20
CA LEU A 169 17.39 21.82 0.74
C LEU A 169 17.42 21.71 2.27
N PRO A 170 16.73 22.61 3.00
CA PRO A 170 16.64 22.55 4.44
C PRO A 170 16.06 21.23 4.96
N LYS A 171 16.49 20.84 6.18
CA LYS A 171 16.08 19.58 6.81
C LYS A 171 15.05 19.74 7.91
N THR A 172 14.63 20.97 8.19
CA THR A 172 13.59 21.26 9.19
C THR A 172 12.38 21.93 8.57
N TRP A 173 11.20 21.68 9.14
CA TRP A 173 9.95 22.25 8.63
C TRP A 173 9.93 23.79 8.64
N PRO A 174 10.40 24.49 9.72
CA PRO A 174 10.45 25.96 9.71
C PRO A 174 11.31 26.52 8.58
N GLU A 175 12.49 25.91 8.33
CA GLU A 175 13.38 26.36 7.25
C GLU A 175 12.80 26.05 5.86
N LEU A 176 12.11 24.92 5.68
CA LEU A 176 11.38 24.59 4.43
C LEU A 176 10.28 25.61 4.16
N LEU A 177 9.53 26.01 5.19
CA LEU A 177 8.51 27.07 5.05
C LEU A 177 9.12 28.41 4.69
N ALA A 178 10.24 28.78 5.32
CA ALA A 178 10.97 30.01 4.99
C ALA A 178 11.48 30.00 3.55
N LEU A 179 12.03 28.87 3.09
CA LEU A 179 12.41 28.69 1.69
C LEU A 179 11.20 28.78 0.76
N GLY A 180 10.08 28.16 1.12
CA GLY A 180 8.84 28.27 0.37
C GLY A 180 8.42 29.73 0.14
N LYS A 181 8.51 30.58 1.16
CA LYS A 181 8.24 32.03 1.04
C LYS A 181 9.21 32.76 0.11
N ILE A 182 10.51 32.40 0.15
CA ILE A 182 11.50 32.94 -0.78
C ILE A 182 11.14 32.55 -2.21
N ILE A 183 10.76 31.29 -2.44
CA ILE A 183 10.37 30.80 -3.77
C ILE A 183 9.13 31.58 -4.25
N GLU A 184 8.08 31.70 -3.45
CA GLU A 184 6.85 32.46 -3.78
C GLU A 184 7.16 33.90 -4.19
N SER A 185 8.12 34.56 -3.52
CA SER A 185 8.51 35.95 -3.82
C SER A 185 9.26 36.12 -5.14
N LYS A 186 9.86 35.04 -5.68
CA LYS A 186 10.70 35.06 -6.89
C LYS A 186 10.07 34.31 -8.07
N ALA A 187 9.02 33.52 -7.82
CA ALA A 187 8.31 32.76 -8.85
C ALA A 187 7.20 33.60 -9.50
N ASP A 188 6.64 33.06 -10.57
CA ASP A 188 5.47 33.61 -11.21
C ASP A 188 4.25 33.61 -10.28
N ALA A 189 3.32 34.52 -10.47
CA ALA A 189 2.09 34.61 -9.66
C ALA A 189 1.31 33.28 -9.70
N GLY A 190 0.85 32.84 -8.52
CA GLY A 190 0.10 31.59 -8.37
C GLY A 190 0.95 30.35 -8.03
N VAL A 191 2.27 30.50 -7.92
CA VAL A 191 3.13 29.43 -7.40
C VAL A 191 3.05 29.37 -5.89
N THR A 192 2.80 28.16 -5.36
CA THR A 192 2.87 27.84 -3.92
C THR A 192 4.27 27.32 -3.59
N GLY A 193 4.95 27.92 -2.62
CA GLY A 193 6.32 27.51 -2.27
C GLY A 193 6.38 26.18 -1.55
N PHE A 194 5.40 25.91 -0.68
CA PHE A 194 5.37 24.68 0.10
C PHE A 194 3.93 24.16 0.25
N TYR A 195 3.77 22.82 0.13
CA TYR A 195 2.53 22.11 0.37
C TYR A 195 2.75 20.85 1.21
N TYR A 196 1.87 20.58 2.17
CA TYR A 196 1.83 19.34 2.95
C TYR A 196 0.56 18.58 2.66
N GLN A 197 0.65 17.32 2.22
CA GLN A 197 -0.49 16.51 1.85
C GLN A 197 -1.20 15.96 3.10
N TRP A 198 -1.88 16.85 3.81
CA TRP A 198 -2.51 16.54 5.09
C TRP A 198 -3.70 15.57 4.99
N GLU A 199 -4.36 15.48 3.81
CA GLU A 199 -5.55 14.67 3.57
C GLU A 199 -5.22 13.22 3.16
N GLN A 200 -4.02 12.72 3.39
CA GLN A 200 -3.68 11.31 3.12
C GLN A 200 -4.52 10.35 3.96
N THR A 201 -4.92 9.23 3.31
CA THR A 201 -5.71 8.14 3.91
C THR A 201 -5.17 7.72 5.28
N GLY A 202 -6.05 7.37 6.22
CA GLY A 202 -5.68 6.92 7.57
C GLY A 202 -4.87 7.92 8.38
N ASN A 203 -4.94 9.22 8.06
CA ASN A 203 -4.15 10.28 8.68
C ASN A 203 -2.63 10.02 8.64
N TRP A 204 -2.18 9.36 7.58
CA TRP A 204 -0.83 8.81 7.49
C TRP A 204 0.28 9.88 7.64
N LEU A 205 0.14 11.05 7.00
CA LEU A 205 1.13 12.10 7.13
C LEU A 205 1.08 12.80 8.51
N PHE A 206 -0.09 12.88 9.18
CA PHE A 206 -0.12 13.27 10.59
C PHE A 206 0.68 12.30 11.46
N GLN A 207 0.45 11.00 11.28
CA GLN A 207 1.23 9.97 11.97
C GLN A 207 2.73 10.10 11.65
N SER A 208 3.09 10.45 10.41
CA SER A 208 4.48 10.69 10.00
C SER A 208 5.13 11.85 10.76
N LEU A 209 4.40 12.93 11.03
CA LEU A 209 4.91 14.01 11.88
C LEU A 209 5.15 13.51 13.31
N VAL A 210 4.18 12.85 13.92
CA VAL A 210 4.29 12.34 15.30
C VAL A 210 5.48 11.37 15.44
N THR A 211 5.58 10.38 14.55
CA THR A 211 6.63 9.37 14.61
C THR A 211 8.01 9.89 14.21
N SER A 212 8.08 10.88 13.30
CA SER A 212 9.34 11.56 12.96
C SER A 212 9.95 12.31 14.15
N LYS A 213 9.13 12.67 15.16
CA LYS A 213 9.52 13.28 16.43
C LYS A 213 9.84 12.26 17.53
N GLY A 214 9.83 10.95 17.21
CA GLY A 214 10.03 9.87 18.17
C GLY A 214 8.76 9.50 18.96
N GLY A 215 7.60 10.09 18.62
CA GLY A 215 6.31 9.81 19.26
C GLY A 215 5.66 8.51 18.77
N ARG A 216 4.56 8.14 19.42
CA ARG A 216 3.70 7.01 19.08
C ARG A 216 2.24 7.47 18.94
N ILE A 217 1.46 6.74 18.18
CA ILE A 217 0.03 7.04 18.01
C ILE A 217 -0.79 6.42 19.15
N LEU A 218 -0.53 5.15 19.47
CA LEU A 218 -1.12 4.44 20.59
C LEU A 218 -0.04 4.05 21.60
N LYS A 219 -0.42 3.90 22.87
CA LYS A 219 0.42 3.32 23.92
C LYS A 219 0.65 1.82 23.67
N ALA A 220 1.53 1.23 24.44
CA ALA A 220 1.84 -0.20 24.35
C ALA A 220 0.63 -1.12 24.67
N ASP A 221 -0.39 -0.61 25.35
CA ASP A 221 -1.65 -1.32 25.60
C ASP A 221 -2.52 -1.46 24.33
N GLY A 222 -2.18 -0.75 23.26
CA GLY A 222 -2.88 -0.77 21.97
C GLY A 222 -4.28 -0.12 21.96
N CYS A 223 -4.74 0.42 23.08
CA CYS A 223 -6.10 0.97 23.25
C CYS A 223 -6.13 2.36 23.90
N SER A 224 -4.97 2.92 24.25
CA SER A 224 -4.85 4.28 24.77
C SER A 224 -4.05 5.17 23.83
N ILE A 225 -4.42 6.44 23.73
CA ILE A 225 -3.71 7.44 22.90
C ILE A 225 -2.32 7.70 23.51
N ALA A 226 -1.28 7.74 22.67
CA ALA A 226 0.04 8.22 23.00
C ALA A 226 0.30 9.64 22.48
N PHE A 227 -0.25 10.01 21.32
CA PHE A 227 0.01 11.31 20.68
C PHE A 227 -0.56 12.54 21.44
N GLY A 228 -1.20 12.36 22.58
CA GLY A 228 -1.57 13.47 23.49
C GLY A 228 -0.37 14.11 24.22
N ASP A 229 0.84 13.75 23.88
CA ASP A 229 2.11 14.16 24.48
C ASP A 229 2.80 15.32 23.72
N ALA A 230 4.06 15.61 24.09
CA ALA A 230 4.86 16.62 23.44
C ALA A 230 5.09 16.38 21.93
N SER A 231 5.15 15.12 21.49
CA SER A 231 5.36 14.77 20.08
C SER A 231 4.13 15.07 19.25
N GLY A 232 2.95 14.74 19.76
CA GLY A 232 1.70 15.08 19.09
C GLY A 232 1.41 16.59 19.10
N MET A 233 1.68 17.28 20.22
CA MET A 233 1.59 18.74 20.25
C MET A 233 2.52 19.41 19.22
N TRP A 234 3.75 18.90 19.09
CA TRP A 234 4.69 19.36 18.06
C TRP A 234 4.13 19.13 16.64
N ALA A 235 3.51 17.97 16.39
CA ALA A 235 2.92 17.65 15.09
C ALA A 235 1.73 18.62 14.77
N LEU A 236 0.86 18.89 15.74
CA LEU A 236 -0.25 19.83 15.55
C LEU A 236 0.25 21.28 15.33
N LYS A 237 1.27 21.73 16.08
CA LYS A 237 1.92 23.04 15.86
C LYS A 237 2.57 23.15 14.48
N THR A 238 3.14 22.04 13.98
CA THR A 238 3.71 22.00 12.64
C THR A 238 2.62 22.13 11.58
N LEU A 239 1.50 21.42 11.71
CA LEU A 239 0.34 21.56 10.82
C LEU A 239 -0.28 22.96 10.87
N GLU A 240 -0.39 23.54 12.05
CA GLU A 240 -0.83 24.94 12.22
C GLU A 240 0.12 25.92 11.51
N ALA A 241 1.45 25.71 11.63
CA ALA A 241 2.44 26.52 10.93
C ALA A 241 2.32 26.41 9.41
N PHE A 242 1.99 25.23 8.88
CA PHE A 242 1.70 25.06 7.45
C PHE A 242 0.49 25.91 7.02
N GLY A 243 -0.61 25.89 7.77
CA GLY A 243 -1.76 26.72 7.51
C GLY A 243 -1.43 28.22 7.58
N LYS A 244 -0.74 28.65 8.65
CA LYS A 244 -0.30 30.04 8.83
C LYS A 244 0.68 30.53 7.76
N SER A 245 1.41 29.64 7.12
CA SER A 245 2.27 29.98 5.98
C SER A 245 1.50 30.32 4.70
N GLY A 246 0.18 30.23 4.69
CA GLY A 246 -0.64 30.47 3.50
C GLY A 246 -0.72 29.25 2.58
N MET A 247 -0.42 28.05 3.08
CA MET A 247 -0.63 26.81 2.34
C MET A 247 -2.10 26.71 1.89
N PRO A 248 -2.39 26.49 0.59
CA PRO A 248 -3.76 26.37 0.13
C PRO A 248 -4.44 25.10 0.67
N ASN A 249 -5.73 25.16 0.95
CA ASN A 249 -6.51 23.97 1.29
C ASN A 249 -6.93 23.25 0.00
N LEU A 250 -6.16 22.25 -0.40
CA LEU A 250 -6.39 21.44 -1.60
C LEU A 250 -6.64 19.97 -1.19
N GLY A 251 -7.57 19.31 -1.87
CA GLY A 251 -7.69 17.86 -1.78
C GLY A 251 -6.50 17.14 -2.44
N LEU A 252 -6.29 15.87 -2.08
CA LEU A 252 -5.17 15.03 -2.56
C LEU A 252 -4.95 15.11 -4.07
N GLY A 253 -6.00 14.93 -4.86
CA GLY A 253 -5.93 14.96 -6.33
C GLY A 253 -5.56 16.35 -6.87
N GLN A 254 -6.12 17.41 -6.30
CA GLN A 254 -5.86 18.79 -6.71
C GLN A 254 -4.42 19.20 -6.44
N ALA A 255 -3.88 18.86 -5.26
CA ALA A 255 -2.51 19.17 -4.89
C ALA A 255 -1.50 18.45 -5.81
N ARG A 256 -1.73 17.18 -6.11
CA ARG A 256 -0.89 16.42 -7.06
C ARG A 256 -0.95 17.01 -8.47
N GLN A 257 -2.13 17.39 -8.96
CA GLN A 257 -2.27 18.07 -10.25
C GLN A 257 -1.56 19.43 -10.26
N SER A 258 -1.68 20.21 -9.18
CA SER A 258 -0.99 21.48 -9.03
C SER A 258 0.54 21.31 -9.04
N PHE A 259 1.05 20.28 -8.35
CA PHE A 259 2.48 19.97 -8.37
C PHE A 259 2.98 19.60 -9.77
N VAL A 260 2.31 18.64 -10.44
CA VAL A 260 2.77 18.21 -11.78
C VAL A 260 2.56 19.29 -12.86
N ALA A 261 1.70 20.27 -12.62
CA ALA A 261 1.58 21.47 -13.45
C ALA A 261 2.73 22.47 -13.25
N GLY A 262 3.55 22.31 -12.17
CA GLY A 262 4.64 23.22 -11.82
C GLY A 262 4.24 24.35 -10.88
N ASN A 263 3.02 24.31 -10.32
CA ASN A 263 2.47 25.38 -9.45
C ASN A 263 2.80 25.19 -7.96
N ILE A 264 3.44 24.09 -7.58
CA ILE A 264 3.95 23.84 -6.22
C ILE A 264 5.45 23.55 -6.30
N ALA A 265 6.25 24.22 -5.48
CA ALA A 265 7.70 24.04 -5.51
C ALA A 265 8.16 22.85 -4.67
N ILE A 266 7.68 22.74 -3.44
CA ILE A 266 7.99 21.65 -2.51
C ILE A 266 6.69 21.06 -1.99
N SER A 267 6.51 19.75 -2.13
CA SER A 267 5.32 19.05 -1.61
C SER A 267 5.72 17.83 -0.80
N ALA A 268 5.24 17.74 0.45
CA ALA A 268 5.34 16.49 1.22
C ALA A 268 4.20 15.56 0.78
N ASP A 269 4.53 14.40 0.22
CA ASP A 269 3.59 13.39 -0.29
C ASP A 269 4.16 11.97 -0.11
N SER A 270 3.47 10.99 -0.62
CA SER A 270 3.85 9.57 -0.64
C SER A 270 4.69 9.21 -1.86
N THR A 271 5.65 8.31 -1.71
CA THR A 271 6.38 7.72 -2.85
C THR A 271 5.45 7.00 -3.83
N SER A 272 4.24 6.62 -3.43
CA SER A 272 3.26 5.93 -4.29
C SER A 272 2.93 6.64 -5.60
N TYR A 273 3.13 7.95 -5.67
CA TYR A 273 2.78 8.77 -6.83
C TYR A 273 3.99 9.15 -7.70
N VAL A 274 5.22 8.73 -7.35
CA VAL A 274 6.46 9.14 -8.07
C VAL A 274 6.39 8.85 -9.56
N ALA A 275 6.10 7.62 -9.97
CA ALA A 275 6.07 7.27 -11.39
C ALA A 275 4.94 7.99 -12.15
N ALA A 276 3.79 8.23 -11.50
CA ALA A 276 2.72 9.01 -12.11
C ALA A 276 3.12 10.49 -12.25
N ALA A 277 3.80 11.05 -11.25
CA ALA A 277 4.34 12.41 -11.31
C ALA A 277 5.36 12.56 -12.44
N GLU A 278 6.33 11.65 -12.56
CA GLU A 278 7.33 11.65 -13.64
C GLU A 278 6.68 11.63 -15.03
N ARG A 279 5.72 10.73 -15.23
CA ARG A 279 4.97 10.65 -16.51
C ARG A 279 4.17 11.92 -16.79
N GLN A 280 3.48 12.47 -15.79
CA GLN A 280 2.62 13.64 -15.96
C GLN A 280 3.44 14.93 -16.11
N ILE A 281 4.56 15.04 -15.43
CA ILE A 281 5.51 16.16 -15.62
C ILE A 281 6.09 16.12 -17.04
N GLY A 282 6.48 14.94 -17.55
CA GLY A 282 6.90 14.77 -18.93
C GLY A 282 8.08 15.66 -19.33
N GLY A 283 9.00 15.96 -18.43
CA GLY A 283 10.18 16.79 -18.67
C GLY A 283 9.94 18.30 -18.65
N ARG A 284 8.75 18.78 -18.26
CA ARG A 284 8.45 20.23 -18.17
C ARG A 284 9.30 20.97 -17.15
N PHE A 285 9.75 20.28 -16.11
CA PHE A 285 10.68 20.76 -15.12
C PHE A 285 11.48 19.59 -14.49
N GLN A 286 12.58 19.90 -13.84
CA GLN A 286 13.40 18.92 -13.14
C GLN A 286 12.71 18.49 -11.84
N PHE A 287 12.17 17.29 -11.81
CA PHE A 287 11.54 16.68 -10.64
C PHE A 287 12.55 15.87 -9.84
N LYS A 288 12.56 16.06 -8.51
CA LYS A 288 13.36 15.29 -7.56
C LYS A 288 12.52 14.86 -6.37
N THR A 289 12.84 13.69 -5.81
CA THR A 289 12.39 13.29 -4.47
C THR A 289 13.50 13.45 -3.46
N VAL A 290 13.17 13.89 -2.26
CA VAL A 290 14.09 14.05 -1.14
C VAL A 290 13.52 13.38 0.09
N ALA A 291 14.38 12.87 0.99
CA ALA A 291 13.96 12.22 2.21
C ALA A 291 13.05 13.13 3.07
N PHE A 292 12.06 12.52 3.71
CA PHE A 292 11.17 13.23 4.62
C PHE A 292 11.95 13.71 5.86
N PRO A 293 11.78 14.98 6.30
CA PRO A 293 12.47 15.51 7.44
C PRO A 293 12.13 14.77 8.72
N LEU A 294 13.14 14.25 9.41
CA LEU A 294 12.99 13.72 10.76
C LEU A 294 13.19 14.83 11.79
N ALA A 295 12.29 14.89 12.76
CA ALA A 295 12.35 15.90 13.82
C ALA A 295 13.12 15.45 15.07
N ALA A 296 13.56 14.17 15.11
CA ALA A 296 14.40 13.60 16.14
C ALA A 296 15.34 12.55 15.54
N ALA A 297 16.48 12.30 16.18
CA ALA A 297 17.49 11.34 15.70
C ALA A 297 16.97 9.89 15.70
N ASP A 298 16.07 9.55 16.61
CA ASP A 298 15.37 8.26 16.71
C ASP A 298 14.01 8.24 15.98
N GLY A 299 13.72 9.31 15.22
CA GLY A 299 12.50 9.43 14.45
C GLY A 299 12.28 8.26 13.49
N ARG A 300 11.01 7.91 13.26
CA ARG A 300 10.58 6.82 12.37
C ARG A 300 9.51 7.33 11.41
N LEU A 301 9.30 6.57 10.35
CA LEU A 301 8.31 6.87 9.31
C LEU A 301 7.33 5.70 9.20
N PRO A 302 6.00 5.91 9.27
CA PRO A 302 5.06 4.83 9.10
C PRO A 302 5.11 4.30 7.67
N ALA A 303 5.18 2.98 7.52
CA ALA A 303 5.06 2.33 6.23
C ALA A 303 3.63 2.51 5.70
N GLY A 304 3.46 3.20 4.59
CA GLY A 304 2.16 3.31 3.91
C GLY A 304 1.96 2.19 2.88
N GLY A 305 0.75 2.11 2.33
CA GLY A 305 0.43 1.16 1.26
C GLY A 305 -0.52 0.05 1.68
N ASN A 306 -0.43 -1.10 1.01
CA ASN A 306 -1.39 -2.18 1.21
C ASN A 306 -0.77 -3.57 1.25
N VAL A 307 -1.55 -4.50 1.81
CA VAL A 307 -1.29 -5.93 1.85
C VAL A 307 -2.36 -6.68 1.07
N ALA A 308 -1.99 -7.81 0.47
CA ALA A 308 -2.91 -8.76 -0.12
C ALA A 308 -3.38 -9.73 0.97
N MET A 309 -4.67 -9.69 1.31
CA MET A 309 -5.31 -10.55 2.32
C MET A 309 -6.23 -11.55 1.67
N VAL A 310 -6.37 -12.74 2.29
CA VAL A 310 -7.30 -13.79 1.87
C VAL A 310 -8.50 -13.80 2.81
N PHE A 311 -9.72 -13.66 2.25
CA PHE A 311 -10.99 -13.67 2.97
C PHE A 311 -11.85 -14.92 2.65
N ALA A 312 -11.42 -15.72 1.67
CA ALA A 312 -12.07 -16.98 1.33
C ALA A 312 -12.20 -17.90 2.55
N LYS A 313 -13.34 -18.55 2.74
CA LYS A 313 -13.60 -19.48 3.85
C LYS A 313 -13.40 -20.95 3.46
N ASP A 314 -13.66 -21.28 2.19
CA ASP A 314 -13.50 -22.61 1.64
C ASP A 314 -12.01 -22.92 1.39
N ALA A 315 -11.56 -24.13 1.75
CA ALA A 315 -10.16 -24.51 1.70
C ALA A 315 -9.56 -24.51 0.28
N GLU A 316 -10.33 -24.92 -0.74
CA GLU A 316 -9.85 -24.92 -2.12
C GLU A 316 -9.72 -23.49 -2.66
N ARG A 317 -10.69 -22.62 -2.32
CA ARG A 317 -10.62 -21.20 -2.64
C ARG A 317 -9.46 -20.51 -1.91
N GLN A 318 -9.19 -20.86 -0.64
CA GLN A 318 -8.02 -20.35 0.10
C GLN A 318 -6.71 -20.75 -0.57
N LYS A 319 -6.58 -21.99 -1.04
CA LYS A 319 -5.38 -22.45 -1.79
C LYS A 319 -5.21 -21.69 -3.12
N ALA A 320 -6.29 -21.47 -3.84
CA ALA A 320 -6.27 -20.69 -5.08
C ALA A 320 -5.93 -19.21 -4.81
N ALA A 321 -6.53 -18.62 -3.78
CA ALA A 321 -6.25 -17.27 -3.32
C ALA A 321 -4.79 -17.09 -2.87
N TRP A 322 -4.24 -18.05 -2.11
CA TRP A 322 -2.83 -18.06 -1.73
C TRP A 322 -1.90 -18.04 -2.94
N LYS A 323 -2.18 -18.87 -3.96
CA LYS A 323 -1.39 -18.86 -5.20
C LYS A 323 -1.39 -17.47 -5.86
N TYR A 324 -2.55 -16.82 -5.92
CA TYR A 324 -2.70 -15.50 -6.52
C TYR A 324 -1.99 -14.41 -5.71
N VAL A 325 -2.18 -14.35 -4.38
CA VAL A 325 -1.53 -13.34 -3.56
C VAL A 325 -0.01 -13.52 -3.54
N LYS A 326 0.48 -14.77 -3.47
CA LYS A 326 1.91 -15.09 -3.60
C LYS A 326 2.48 -14.65 -4.94
N PHE A 327 1.76 -14.87 -6.05
CA PHE A 327 2.19 -14.41 -7.38
C PHE A 327 2.23 -12.88 -7.46
N ALA A 328 1.18 -12.20 -7.00
CA ALA A 328 1.08 -10.74 -7.06
C ALA A 328 2.14 -10.04 -6.20
N THR A 329 2.54 -10.64 -5.08
CA THR A 329 3.55 -10.11 -4.16
C THR A 329 4.94 -10.72 -4.34
N GLY A 330 5.08 -11.70 -5.22
CA GLY A 330 6.33 -12.35 -5.59
C GLY A 330 7.15 -11.55 -6.60
N PRO A 331 8.28 -12.10 -7.08
CA PRO A 331 9.25 -11.35 -7.90
C PRO A 331 8.65 -10.74 -9.17
N ILE A 332 7.81 -11.47 -9.90
CA ILE A 332 7.15 -10.99 -11.13
C ILE A 332 6.14 -9.89 -10.84
N GLY A 333 5.28 -10.12 -9.82
CA GLY A 333 4.27 -9.14 -9.43
C GLY A 333 4.89 -7.85 -8.90
N GLN A 334 5.92 -7.95 -8.08
CA GLN A 334 6.64 -6.80 -7.54
C GLN A 334 7.39 -6.01 -8.61
N THR A 335 7.95 -6.71 -9.62
CA THR A 335 8.56 -6.04 -10.77
C THR A 335 7.53 -5.21 -11.55
N ALA A 336 6.36 -5.78 -11.82
CA ALA A 336 5.28 -5.06 -12.49
C ALA A 336 4.79 -3.87 -11.66
N MET A 337 4.65 -4.05 -10.34
CA MET A 337 4.21 -3.01 -9.41
C MET A 337 5.19 -1.83 -9.36
N VAL A 338 6.50 -2.09 -9.20
CA VAL A 338 7.52 -1.02 -9.13
C VAL A 338 7.63 -0.26 -10.45
N ASN A 339 7.63 -0.95 -11.59
CA ASN A 339 7.72 -0.33 -12.91
C ASN A 339 6.50 0.57 -13.24
N SER A 340 5.35 0.33 -12.62
CA SER A 340 4.12 1.09 -12.89
C SER A 340 3.79 2.16 -11.86
N THR A 341 4.42 2.12 -10.68
CA THR A 341 4.11 2.99 -9.54
C THR A 341 5.36 3.61 -8.92
N GLY A 342 5.23 4.26 -7.79
CA GLY A 342 6.35 4.73 -6.98
C GLY A 342 6.56 3.92 -5.69
N TYR A 343 5.81 2.84 -5.52
CA TYR A 343 5.96 1.97 -4.35
C TYR A 343 7.28 1.20 -4.39
N MET A 344 7.80 0.87 -3.22
CA MET A 344 8.99 0.04 -3.10
C MET A 344 8.62 -1.46 -3.16
N PRO A 345 9.55 -2.33 -3.63
CA PRO A 345 9.32 -3.76 -3.70
C PRO A 345 9.33 -4.41 -2.33
N GLY A 346 8.34 -5.27 -2.08
CA GLY A 346 8.32 -6.16 -0.91
C GLY A 346 9.19 -7.41 -1.04
N ASN A 347 9.76 -7.64 -2.23
CA ASN A 347 10.47 -8.88 -2.58
C ASN A 347 11.90 -8.60 -3.03
N GLU A 348 12.88 -9.14 -2.31
CA GLU A 348 14.29 -8.92 -2.59
C GLU A 348 14.81 -9.68 -3.82
N ILE A 349 14.17 -10.82 -4.18
CA ILE A 349 14.55 -11.57 -5.38
C ILE A 349 14.30 -10.70 -6.62
N ALA A 350 13.19 -9.92 -6.64
CA ALA A 350 12.93 -8.98 -7.71
C ALA A 350 14.07 -7.96 -7.86
N VAL A 351 14.57 -7.43 -6.75
CA VAL A 351 15.64 -6.42 -6.74
C VAL A 351 17.00 -7.00 -7.11
N LYS A 352 17.30 -8.23 -6.66
CA LYS A 352 18.58 -8.89 -6.91
C LYS A 352 18.69 -9.50 -8.31
N THR A 353 17.57 -9.73 -9.01
CA THR A 353 17.55 -10.36 -10.33
C THR A 353 17.73 -9.31 -11.43
N PRO A 354 18.81 -9.43 -12.27
CA PRO A 354 19.12 -8.44 -13.31
C PRO A 354 17.96 -8.17 -14.28
N ASP A 355 17.29 -9.22 -14.74
CA ASP A 355 16.19 -9.16 -15.72
C ASP A 355 14.87 -8.65 -15.12
N LEU A 356 14.81 -8.42 -13.80
CA LEU A 356 13.66 -7.86 -13.10
C LEU A 356 13.92 -6.39 -12.71
N LEU A 357 14.30 -6.13 -11.48
CA LEU A 357 14.53 -4.77 -10.97
C LEU A 357 16.01 -4.42 -10.76
N GLY A 358 16.95 -5.32 -11.11
CA GLY A 358 18.37 -5.15 -10.79
C GLY A 358 19.00 -3.84 -11.25
N ALA A 359 18.57 -3.30 -12.40
CA ALA A 359 19.05 -2.02 -12.92
C ALA A 359 18.04 -0.85 -12.75
N PHE A 360 16.89 -1.09 -12.15
CA PHE A 360 15.79 -0.12 -12.09
C PHE A 360 16.21 1.16 -11.33
N TYR A 361 16.73 1.01 -10.14
CA TYR A 361 17.03 2.15 -9.26
C TYR A 361 18.20 3.01 -9.75
N THR A 362 19.14 2.43 -10.53
CA THR A 362 20.19 3.19 -11.19
C THR A 362 19.63 4.14 -12.25
N LYS A 363 18.56 3.73 -12.93
CA LYS A 363 17.89 4.52 -13.99
C LYS A 363 16.79 5.43 -13.46
N SER A 364 16.29 5.17 -12.25
CA SER A 364 15.14 5.84 -11.64
C SER A 364 15.49 6.41 -10.25
N PRO A 365 16.33 7.46 -10.17
CA PRO A 365 16.87 7.97 -8.90
C PRO A 365 15.78 8.49 -7.94
N ASN A 366 14.65 8.99 -8.45
CA ASN A 366 13.54 9.42 -7.61
C ASN A 366 12.89 8.27 -6.83
N HIS A 367 12.96 7.04 -7.32
CA HIS A 367 12.48 5.86 -6.61
C HIS A 367 13.45 5.38 -5.52
N LEU A 368 14.73 5.77 -5.59
CA LEU A 368 15.74 5.33 -4.64
C LEU A 368 15.51 5.91 -3.24
N THR A 369 14.89 7.09 -3.13
CA THR A 369 14.60 7.73 -1.83
C THR A 369 13.79 6.81 -0.91
N SER A 370 12.83 6.05 -1.44
CA SER A 370 12.05 5.10 -0.65
C SER A 370 12.91 3.96 -0.08
N ILE A 371 13.85 3.44 -0.87
CA ILE A 371 14.77 2.38 -0.45
C ILE A 371 15.72 2.88 0.63
N GLN A 372 16.21 4.11 0.51
CA GLN A 372 17.09 4.72 1.51
C GLN A 372 16.40 4.93 2.87
N GLN A 373 15.07 5.06 2.87
CA GLN A 373 14.25 5.20 4.09
C GLN A 373 13.79 3.87 4.71
N LEU A 374 14.07 2.71 4.08
CA LEU A 374 13.71 1.39 4.63
C LEU A 374 14.09 1.19 6.11
N PRO A 375 15.32 1.58 6.57
CA PRO A 375 15.69 1.40 7.97
C PRO A 375 14.88 2.26 8.95
N LEU A 376 14.18 3.27 8.46
CA LEU A 376 13.39 4.21 9.26
C LEU A 376 11.93 3.75 9.42
N LEU A 377 11.51 2.67 8.73
CA LEU A 377 10.12 2.25 8.73
C LEU A 377 9.64 1.80 10.11
N THR A 378 8.42 2.17 10.41
CA THR A 378 7.64 1.69 11.55
C THR A 378 6.23 1.33 11.09
N GLU A 379 5.42 0.79 11.98
CA GLU A 379 4.02 0.49 11.72
C GLU A 379 3.23 1.75 11.34
N TRP A 380 2.25 1.59 10.49
CA TRP A 380 1.16 2.53 10.32
C TRP A 380 0.07 2.17 11.32
N ALA A 381 -0.06 2.98 12.36
CA ALA A 381 -0.93 2.64 13.47
C ALA A 381 -2.39 2.53 13.04
N SER A 382 -3.03 1.48 13.52
CA SER A 382 -4.44 1.18 13.38
C SER A 382 -5.15 1.49 14.69
N PHE A 383 -6.37 2.01 14.63
CA PHE A 383 -7.19 2.19 15.81
C PHE A 383 -8.06 0.95 16.06
N PRO A 384 -8.04 0.37 17.28
CA PRO A 384 -8.82 -0.82 17.58
C PRO A 384 -10.33 -0.53 17.71
N GLY A 385 -11.13 -1.59 17.65
CA GLY A 385 -12.56 -1.54 17.89
C GLY A 385 -13.41 -1.08 16.69
N ASP A 386 -14.71 -0.94 16.93
CA ASP A 386 -15.71 -0.71 15.88
C ASP A 386 -15.66 0.70 15.30
N ASN A 387 -15.09 1.65 16.04
CA ASN A 387 -15.01 3.05 15.62
C ASN A 387 -13.72 3.40 14.85
N SER A 388 -12.90 2.42 14.47
CA SER A 388 -11.60 2.63 13.81
C SER A 388 -11.68 3.64 12.65
N LEU A 389 -12.63 3.48 11.73
CA LEU A 389 -12.80 4.39 10.59
C LEU A 389 -13.34 5.76 11.02
N LYS A 390 -14.21 5.80 12.04
CA LYS A 390 -14.71 7.07 12.58
C LYS A 390 -13.62 7.90 13.25
N ILE A 391 -12.67 7.24 13.93
CA ILE A 391 -11.52 7.92 14.53
C ILE A 391 -10.67 8.60 13.45
N ILE A 392 -10.45 7.96 12.32
CA ILE A 392 -9.71 8.53 11.18
C ILE A 392 -10.38 9.84 10.71
N GLU A 393 -11.71 9.85 10.55
CA GLU A 393 -12.46 11.04 10.15
C GLU A 393 -12.43 12.15 11.20
N VAL A 394 -12.52 11.79 12.49
CA VAL A 394 -12.41 12.76 13.59
C VAL A 394 -11.05 13.45 13.58
N ILE A 395 -9.96 12.67 13.48
CA ILE A 395 -8.60 13.22 13.40
C ILE A 395 -8.46 14.14 12.17
N LYS A 396 -8.98 13.72 11.01
CA LYS A 396 -8.96 14.49 9.77
C LYS A 396 -9.62 15.86 9.95
N HIS A 397 -10.80 15.93 10.56
CA HIS A 397 -11.51 17.20 10.81
C HIS A 397 -10.73 18.13 11.74
N HIS A 398 -10.09 17.61 12.79
CA HIS A 398 -9.24 18.41 13.67
C HIS A 398 -8.02 18.95 12.91
N ILE A 399 -7.36 18.14 12.09
CA ILE A 399 -6.24 18.57 11.25
C ILE A 399 -6.68 19.66 10.26
N GLU A 400 -7.81 19.48 9.60
CA GLU A 400 -8.35 20.46 8.67
C GLU A 400 -8.54 21.83 9.35
N SER A 401 -9.02 21.86 10.60
CA SER A 401 -9.20 23.08 11.35
C SER A 401 -7.90 23.86 11.63
N LEU A 402 -6.76 23.13 11.72
CA LEU A 402 -5.42 23.71 11.88
C LEU A 402 -4.90 24.27 10.55
N VAL A 403 -4.90 23.44 9.49
CA VAL A 403 -4.33 23.84 8.19
C VAL A 403 -5.16 24.93 7.48
N THR A 404 -6.42 25.10 7.87
CA THR A 404 -7.28 26.20 7.41
C THR A 404 -7.25 27.43 8.32
N GLY A 405 -6.43 27.41 9.38
CA GLY A 405 -6.28 28.55 10.31
C GLY A 405 -7.51 28.84 11.18
N LYS A 406 -8.49 27.92 11.24
CA LYS A 406 -9.71 28.11 12.05
C LYS A 406 -9.46 27.94 13.54
N ARG A 407 -8.44 27.15 13.92
CA ARG A 407 -8.11 26.81 15.31
C ARG A 407 -6.61 26.73 15.51
N THR A 408 -6.16 26.83 16.76
CA THR A 408 -4.75 26.64 17.15
C THR A 408 -4.50 25.22 17.66
N ALA A 409 -3.23 24.79 17.68
CA ALA A 409 -2.84 23.47 18.19
C ALA A 409 -3.23 23.29 19.67
N GLU A 410 -3.13 24.38 20.49
CA GLU A 410 -3.52 24.38 21.90
C GLU A 410 -5.03 24.18 22.10
N GLN A 411 -5.85 24.69 21.19
CA GLN A 411 -7.30 24.45 21.22
C GLN A 411 -7.67 23.04 20.75
N VAL A 412 -6.97 22.55 19.72
CA VAL A 412 -7.27 21.25 19.09
C VAL A 412 -6.84 20.08 19.95
N MET A 413 -5.66 20.10 20.56
CA MET A 413 -5.10 18.94 21.26
C MET A 413 -6.04 18.33 22.32
N PRO A 414 -6.59 19.09 23.30
CA PRO A 414 -7.42 18.50 24.34
C PRO A 414 -8.72 17.89 23.77
N GLU A 415 -9.34 18.53 22.78
CA GLU A 415 -10.55 18.03 22.16
C GLU A 415 -10.27 16.78 21.30
N LEU A 416 -9.22 16.80 20.47
CA LEU A 416 -8.79 15.65 19.66
C LEU A 416 -8.53 14.43 20.54
N VAL A 417 -7.79 14.60 21.64
CA VAL A 417 -7.53 13.53 22.60
C VAL A 417 -8.82 13.03 23.22
N GLY A 418 -9.72 13.93 23.64
CA GLY A 418 -11.03 13.57 24.21
C GLY A 418 -11.90 12.80 23.22
N ASP A 419 -12.07 13.32 22.01
CA ASP A 419 -12.92 12.73 20.98
C ASP A 419 -12.42 11.34 20.56
N VAL A 420 -11.12 11.18 20.34
CA VAL A 420 -10.55 9.87 19.98
C VAL A 420 -10.61 8.89 21.14
N SER A 421 -10.31 9.32 22.39
CA SER A 421 -10.39 8.46 23.58
C SER A 421 -11.81 7.94 23.82
N ASN A 422 -12.84 8.76 23.56
CA ASN A 422 -14.23 8.34 23.70
C ASN A 422 -14.67 7.31 22.65
N LEU A 423 -13.97 7.21 21.52
CA LEU A 423 -14.25 6.27 20.43
C LEU A 423 -13.44 4.97 20.54
N LEU A 424 -12.33 4.99 21.26
CA LEU A 424 -11.53 3.80 21.49
C LEU A 424 -12.26 2.80 22.42
N PRO A 425 -12.06 1.49 22.23
CA PRO A 425 -12.56 0.50 23.18
C PRO A 425 -11.89 0.70 24.53
N LYS A 426 -12.62 0.39 25.61
CA LYS A 426 -12.00 0.35 26.93
C LYS A 426 -10.94 -0.74 26.95
N CYS A 427 -9.75 -0.41 27.43
CA CYS A 427 -8.72 -1.41 27.65
C CYS A 427 -9.27 -2.46 28.62
N GLY A 428 -9.28 -3.73 28.20
CA GLY A 428 -9.59 -4.82 29.13
C GLY A 428 -8.45 -4.93 30.15
N ASN A 429 -8.83 -5.07 31.41
CA ASN A 429 -7.90 -5.41 32.48
C ASN A 429 -7.33 -6.81 32.29
#